data_b372312314e51decc3315af19ab953ec
#
_entry.id   b372312314e51decc3315af19ab953ec
#
_cell.length_a   1.000
_cell.length_b   1.000
_cell.length_c   1.000
_cell.angle_alpha   90.00
_cell.angle_beta   90.00
_cell.angle_gamma   90.00
#
_symmetry.space_group_name_H-M   'P 1'
#
loop_
_entity.id
_entity.type
_entity.pdbx_description
1 polymer ?
#
loop_
_entity_poly.entity_id
_entity_poly.type
_entity_poly.pdbx_seq_one_letter_code
_entity_poly.pdbx_strand_id
1 'polypeptide(L)'
;MQISAVIITFNEEENIVSCLESIKEIVDEIIIVDSFSTDKTVELVKKYEKVKCYSQKWLGYSEQKNYANSLTSYNTILSIDADEVLSEKLKESIKEIKGLAEDSFKIYEVSR
;
A
#
# COMPACT_ATOMS: atom_id res chain seq x y z
N MET A 1 10.20 -8.88 -11.12
CA MET A 1 10.03 -7.52 -10.55
C MET A 1 9.31 -7.60 -9.23
N GLN A 2 9.77 -6.83 -8.24
CA GLN A 2 9.15 -6.79 -6.92
C GLN A 2 8.43 -5.47 -6.72
N ILE A 3 7.30 -5.52 -6.00
CA ILE A 3 6.41 -4.38 -5.84
C ILE A 3 6.22 -4.07 -4.36
N SER A 4 6.34 -2.78 -4.01
CA SER A 4 5.97 -2.28 -2.69
C SER A 4 4.62 -1.60 -2.81
N ALA A 5 3.64 -2.02 -2.00
CA ALA A 5 2.40 -1.26 -1.89
C ALA A 5 2.58 -0.19 -0.82
N VAL A 6 1.99 0.99 -1.02
CA VAL A 6 1.97 2.04 -0.01
C VAL A 6 0.53 2.46 0.25
N ILE A 7 0.18 2.56 1.53
CA ILE A 7 -1.15 2.92 1.98
C ILE A 7 -1.01 3.88 3.14
N ILE A 8 -1.70 5.03 3.07
CA ILE A 8 -1.78 5.94 4.20
C ILE A 8 -3.12 5.70 4.89
N THR A 9 -3.11 5.70 6.23
CA THR A 9 -4.31 5.36 7.00
C THR A 9 -4.59 6.36 8.11
N PHE A 10 -5.86 6.55 8.38
CA PHE A 10 -6.36 7.16 9.60
C PHE A 10 -7.77 6.63 9.85
N ASN A 11 -7.93 5.83 10.92
CA ASN A 11 -9.22 5.25 11.30
C ASN A 11 -9.93 4.53 10.15
N GLU A 12 -9.25 3.52 9.60
CA GLU A 12 -9.72 2.74 8.46
C GLU A 12 -10.08 1.31 8.83
N GLU A 13 -10.44 1.03 10.09
CA GLU A 13 -10.67 -0.35 10.53
C GLU A 13 -11.76 -1.08 9.75
N GLU A 14 -12.74 -0.35 9.20
CA GLU A 14 -13.82 -0.97 8.44
C GLU A 14 -13.41 -1.38 7.03
N ASN A 15 -12.36 -0.78 6.48
CA ASN A 15 -12.00 -0.96 5.07
C ASN A 15 -10.64 -1.61 4.86
N ILE A 16 -9.72 -1.46 5.81
CA ILE A 16 -8.32 -1.80 5.58
C ILE A 16 -8.11 -3.30 5.30
N VAL A 17 -8.87 -4.18 5.94
CA VAL A 17 -8.70 -5.61 5.74
C VAL A 17 -9.05 -6.00 4.30
N SER A 18 -10.16 -5.48 3.76
CA SER A 18 -10.55 -5.76 2.37
C SER A 18 -9.50 -5.27 1.39
N CYS A 19 -8.93 -4.08 1.65
CA CYS A 19 -7.86 -3.53 0.85
C CYS A 19 -6.64 -4.47 0.86
N LEU A 20 -6.16 -4.85 2.04
CA LEU A 20 -5.00 -5.71 2.19
C LEU A 20 -5.21 -7.10 1.58
N GLU A 21 -6.40 -7.68 1.77
CA GLU A 21 -6.71 -8.98 1.19
C GLU A 21 -6.65 -8.95 -0.34
N SER A 22 -6.99 -7.81 -0.95
CA SER A 22 -6.97 -7.70 -2.41
C SER A 22 -5.57 -7.57 -3.00
N ILE A 23 -4.56 -7.22 -2.21
CA ILE A 23 -3.21 -6.96 -2.73
C ILE A 23 -2.13 -7.89 -2.16
N LYS A 24 -2.39 -8.58 -1.06
CA LYS A 24 -1.33 -9.29 -0.31
C LYS A 24 -0.58 -10.34 -1.11
N GLU A 25 -1.19 -10.93 -2.12
CA GLU A 25 -0.55 -11.99 -2.89
C GLU A 25 0.24 -11.48 -4.10
N ILE A 26 -0.04 -10.24 -4.53
CA ILE A 26 0.61 -9.70 -5.73
C ILE A 26 1.71 -8.70 -5.41
N VAL A 27 1.83 -8.25 -4.16
CA VAL A 27 2.91 -7.35 -3.75
C VAL A 27 3.91 -8.08 -2.88
N ASP A 28 5.11 -7.53 -2.77
CA ASP A 28 6.20 -8.15 -2.01
C ASP A 28 6.40 -7.50 -0.64
N GLU A 29 5.99 -6.24 -0.50
CA GLU A 29 5.93 -5.59 0.81
C GLU A 29 4.78 -4.58 0.81
N ILE A 30 4.28 -4.28 2.01
CA ILE A 30 3.21 -3.31 2.20
C ILE A 30 3.66 -2.29 3.24
N ILE A 31 3.78 -1.03 2.84
CA ILE A 31 4.12 0.06 3.73
C ILE A 31 2.84 0.76 4.15
N ILE A 32 2.56 0.75 5.44
CA ILE A 32 1.44 1.48 6.01
C ILE A 32 2.00 2.68 6.77
N VAL A 33 1.54 3.88 6.43
CA VAL A 33 1.85 5.08 7.19
C VAL A 33 0.56 5.54 7.86
N ASP A 34 0.49 5.35 9.16
CA ASP A 34 -0.70 5.60 9.96
C ASP A 34 -0.57 6.91 10.72
N SER A 35 -1.61 7.75 10.66
CA SER A 35 -1.64 9.05 11.33
C SER A 35 -2.31 8.95 12.71
N PHE A 36 -1.77 8.06 13.55
CA PHE A 36 -2.23 7.87 14.93
C PHE A 36 -3.71 7.52 15.03
N SER A 37 -4.11 6.48 14.30
CA SER A 37 -5.49 5.96 14.38
C SER A 37 -5.87 5.63 15.82
N THR A 38 -7.10 5.95 16.17
CA THR A 38 -7.64 5.67 17.50
C THR A 38 -8.52 4.42 17.52
N ASP A 39 -8.77 3.83 16.36
CA ASP A 39 -9.53 2.59 16.20
C ASP A 39 -8.59 1.37 16.10
N LYS A 40 -9.06 0.28 15.54
CA LYS A 40 -8.28 -0.96 15.43
C LYS A 40 -7.42 -1.07 14.18
N THR A 41 -7.27 0.02 13.41
CA THR A 41 -6.52 0.00 12.15
C THR A 41 -5.12 -0.61 12.31
N VAL A 42 -4.32 -0.08 13.23
CA VAL A 42 -2.94 -0.53 13.41
C VAL A 42 -2.88 -1.98 13.87
N GLU A 43 -3.77 -2.36 14.80
CA GLU A 43 -3.84 -3.73 15.27
C GLU A 43 -4.13 -4.71 14.13
N LEU A 44 -5.04 -4.35 13.23
CA LEU A 44 -5.41 -5.19 12.10
C LEU A 44 -4.29 -5.34 11.08
N VAL A 45 -3.62 -4.24 10.71
CA VAL A 45 -2.58 -4.30 9.69
C VAL A 45 -1.36 -5.08 10.17
N LYS A 46 -1.06 -5.06 11.45
CA LYS A 46 0.09 -5.78 12.01
C LYS A 46 -0.04 -7.29 11.95
N LYS A 47 -1.21 -7.81 11.65
CA LYS A 47 -1.43 -9.25 11.48
C LYS A 47 -0.90 -9.78 10.16
N TYR A 48 -0.57 -8.89 9.22
CA TYR A 48 -0.10 -9.28 7.88
C TYR A 48 1.43 -9.32 7.87
N GLU A 49 1.97 -10.44 7.43
CA GLU A 49 3.41 -10.68 7.43
C GLU A 49 4.19 -9.68 6.60
N LYS A 50 3.64 -9.26 5.45
CA LYS A 50 4.31 -8.34 4.54
C LYS A 50 4.22 -6.88 4.97
N VAL A 51 3.44 -6.56 5.99
CA VAL A 51 3.19 -5.19 6.41
C VAL A 51 4.29 -4.64 7.30
N LYS A 52 4.76 -3.44 6.97
CA LYS A 52 5.61 -2.62 7.82
C LYS A 52 4.82 -1.36 8.13
N CYS A 53 4.49 -1.15 9.39
CA CYS A 53 3.63 -0.06 9.82
C CYS A 53 4.42 1.04 10.53
N TYR A 54 4.27 2.26 10.07
CA TYR A 54 4.93 3.44 10.63
C TYR A 54 3.89 4.46 11.07
N SER A 55 4.13 5.11 12.19
CA SER A 55 3.27 6.18 12.66
C SER A 55 3.87 7.53 12.26
N GLN A 56 3.07 8.39 11.66
CA GLN A 56 3.51 9.70 11.22
C GLN A 56 2.39 10.71 11.39
N LYS A 57 2.71 11.85 12.01
CA LYS A 57 1.79 12.96 12.09
C LYS A 57 1.32 13.33 10.68
N TRP A 58 0.05 13.71 10.56
CA TRP A 58 -0.51 14.08 9.26
C TRP A 58 0.23 15.32 8.69
N LEU A 59 0.80 15.15 7.51
CA LEU A 59 1.59 16.19 6.83
C LEU A 59 0.86 16.79 5.62
N GLY A 60 -0.38 16.36 5.37
CA GLY A 60 -1.08 16.63 4.13
C GLY A 60 -0.97 15.43 3.21
N TYR A 61 -1.90 15.31 2.26
CA TYR A 61 -2.01 14.12 1.42
C TYR A 61 -0.73 13.82 0.64
N SER A 62 -0.22 14.83 -0.08
CA SER A 62 0.98 14.63 -0.92
C SER A 62 2.22 14.31 -0.08
N GLU A 63 2.42 15.04 1.00
CA GLU A 63 3.59 14.82 1.86
C GLU A 63 3.54 13.47 2.56
N GLN A 64 2.35 13.04 2.97
CA GLN A 64 2.18 11.74 3.60
C GLN A 64 2.51 10.62 2.61
N LYS A 65 2.05 10.74 1.37
CA LYS A 65 2.36 9.78 0.30
C LYS A 65 3.86 9.78 -0.01
N ASN A 66 4.47 10.96 -0.09
CA ASN A 66 5.92 11.06 -0.34
C ASN A 66 6.72 10.37 0.76
N TYR A 67 6.31 10.57 2.00
CA TYR A 67 6.96 9.91 3.12
C TYR A 67 6.84 8.38 3.00
N ALA A 68 5.63 7.89 2.70
CA ALA A 68 5.41 6.45 2.52
C ALA A 68 6.28 5.90 1.39
N ASN A 69 6.34 6.61 0.25
CA ASN A 69 7.16 6.20 -0.88
C ASN A 69 8.64 6.10 -0.52
N SER A 70 9.11 6.97 0.38
CA SER A 70 10.52 6.97 0.80
C SER A 70 10.91 5.76 1.65
N LEU A 71 9.93 5.04 2.17
CA LEU A 71 10.15 3.88 3.05
C LEU A 71 10.18 2.55 2.30
N THR A 72 9.90 2.56 1.00
CA THR A 72 9.81 1.33 0.22
C THR A 72 11.19 0.74 -0.08
N SER A 73 11.23 -0.60 -0.17
CA SER A 73 12.45 -1.34 -0.51
C SER A 73 12.60 -1.55 -2.02
N TYR A 74 11.53 -1.43 -2.78
CA TYR A 74 11.53 -1.75 -4.20
C TYR A 74 11.19 -0.54 -5.05
N ASN A 75 11.65 -0.55 -6.32
CA ASN A 75 11.47 0.60 -7.20
C ASN A 75 10.08 0.71 -7.82
N THR A 76 9.33 -0.38 -7.86
CA THR A 76 7.95 -0.33 -8.34
C THR A 76 7.03 -0.20 -7.14
N ILE A 77 6.24 0.87 -7.13
CA ILE A 77 5.34 1.19 -6.04
C ILE A 77 3.90 1.14 -6.53
N LEU A 78 3.06 0.42 -5.80
CA LEU A 78 1.62 0.45 -6.00
C LEU A 78 1.01 1.30 -4.89
N SER A 79 0.47 2.46 -5.27
CA SER A 79 -0.20 3.36 -4.32
C SER A 79 -1.70 3.09 -4.36
N ILE A 80 -2.27 2.74 -3.24
CA ILE A 80 -3.69 2.41 -3.14
C ILE A 80 -4.26 3.05 -1.87
N ASP A 81 -5.49 3.54 -1.94
CA ASP A 81 -6.15 4.11 -0.77
C ASP A 81 -6.71 3.00 0.12
N ALA A 82 -6.75 3.25 1.41
CA ALA A 82 -7.15 2.25 2.41
C ALA A 82 -8.58 1.72 2.22
N ASP A 83 -9.44 2.49 1.57
CA ASP A 83 -10.83 2.12 1.30
C ASP A 83 -11.03 1.53 -0.11
N GLU A 84 -9.95 1.26 -0.83
CA GLU A 84 -10.02 0.68 -2.17
C GLU A 84 -9.69 -0.81 -2.16
N VAL A 85 -10.28 -1.53 -3.12
CA VAL A 85 -10.05 -2.95 -3.33
C VAL A 85 -9.68 -3.15 -4.78
N LEU A 86 -8.60 -3.85 -5.06
CA LEU A 86 -8.21 -4.15 -6.45
C LEU A 86 -9.22 -5.06 -7.11
N SER A 87 -9.68 -4.68 -8.31
CA SER A 87 -10.50 -5.55 -9.14
C SER A 87 -9.65 -6.68 -9.70
N GLU A 88 -10.29 -7.76 -10.15
CA GLU A 88 -9.58 -8.87 -10.80
C GLU A 88 -8.84 -8.40 -12.03
N LYS A 89 -9.42 -7.48 -12.80
CA LYS A 89 -8.79 -6.92 -13.99
C LYS A 89 -7.51 -6.17 -13.65
N LEU A 90 -7.51 -5.37 -12.58
CA LEU A 90 -6.32 -4.66 -12.13
C LEU A 90 -5.27 -5.61 -11.60
N LYS A 91 -5.67 -6.66 -10.88
CA LYS A 91 -4.74 -7.67 -10.41
C LYS A 91 -4.00 -8.35 -11.58
N GLU A 92 -4.72 -8.64 -12.65
CA GLU A 92 -4.13 -9.25 -13.84
C GLU A 92 -3.14 -8.29 -14.51
N SER A 93 -3.49 -7.01 -14.63
CA SER A 93 -2.60 -6.00 -15.17
C SER A 93 -1.32 -5.87 -14.35
N ILE A 94 -1.42 -5.92 -13.04
CA ILE A 94 -0.25 -5.83 -12.15
C ILE A 94 0.63 -7.07 -12.28
N LYS A 95 0.03 -8.25 -12.41
CA LYS A 95 0.79 -9.49 -12.64
C LYS A 95 1.59 -9.43 -13.93
N GLU A 96 1.03 -8.83 -14.98
CA GLU A 96 1.77 -8.62 -16.23
C GLU A 96 2.96 -7.68 -16.02
N ILE A 97 2.77 -6.60 -15.27
CA ILE A 97 3.84 -5.68 -14.93
C ILE A 97 4.95 -6.39 -14.17
N LYS A 98 4.59 -7.27 -13.22
CA LYS A 98 5.57 -8.03 -12.45
C LYS A 98 6.43 -8.94 -13.31
N GLY A 99 5.92 -9.36 -14.46
CA GLY A 99 6.67 -10.19 -15.39
C GLY A 99 7.71 -9.45 -16.22
N LEU A 100 7.71 -8.11 -16.17
CA LEU A 100 8.64 -7.30 -16.94
C LEU A 100 9.94 -7.09 -16.17
N ALA A 101 11.04 -6.94 -16.91
CA ALA A 101 12.30 -6.55 -16.30
C ALA A 101 12.22 -5.11 -15.83
N GLU A 102 12.74 -4.84 -14.64
CA GLU A 102 12.70 -3.51 -14.09
C GLU A 102 14.09 -2.91 -13.95
N ASP A 103 14.24 -1.68 -14.42
CA ASP A 103 15.50 -0.95 -14.32
C ASP A 103 15.29 0.50 -13.88
N SER A 104 14.06 0.92 -13.59
CA SER A 104 13.77 2.30 -13.21
C SER A 104 12.66 2.37 -12.15
N PHE A 105 12.64 3.47 -11.44
CA PHE A 105 11.63 3.74 -10.41
C PHE A 105 10.27 4.07 -11.06
N LYS A 106 9.22 3.44 -10.60
CA LYS A 106 7.86 3.66 -11.12
C LYS A 106 6.83 3.64 -10.01
N ILE A 107 5.81 4.47 -10.15
CA ILE A 107 4.68 4.52 -9.22
C ILE A 107 3.39 4.32 -10.01
N TYR A 108 2.58 3.35 -9.60
CA TYR A 108 1.27 3.11 -10.16
C TYR A 108 0.22 3.43 -9.10
N GLU A 109 -0.76 4.25 -9.45
CA GLU A 109 -1.83 4.62 -8.53
C GLU A 109 -3.13 3.94 -8.93
N VAL A 110 -3.83 3.43 -7.91
CA VAL A 110 -5.18 2.90 -8.11
C VAL A 110 -6.13 4.08 -8.02
N SER A 111 -6.92 4.29 -9.07
CA SER A 111 -7.91 5.36 -9.08
C SER A 111 -9.31 4.78 -9.12
N ARG A 112 -10.24 5.52 -8.57
CA ARG A 112 -11.64 5.14 -8.52
C ARG A 112 -12.34 5.39 -9.84
#